data_4547c6d029bbb48b77820a89d9faa214
#
_entry.id   4547c6d029bbb48b77820a89d9faa214
#
_cell.length_a   1.000
_cell.length_b   1.000
_cell.length_c   1.000
_cell.angle_alpha   90.00
_cell.angle_beta   90.00
_cell.angle_gamma   90.00
#
_symmetry.space_group_name_H-M   'P 1'
#
loop_
_entity.id
_entity.type
_entity.pdbx_description
1 polymer ?
#
loop_
_entity_poly.entity_id
_entity_poly.type
_entity_poly.pdbx_seq_one_letter_code
_entity_poly.pdbx_strand_id
1 'polypeptide(L)'
;MKAFLPLKFMKIAKPAKLPLVVDLRRRCPPVYDQGNLGSCTAQACACTFSLLNKNVFTPSRLFIYYNERLIDNCVDYDVGAYLQDGIYSLVKFGVCNETLWPHIISKFAVKPPDACYEAALNHQVLEAVNVVQTLGAMQTCLAAGVPFIVAINVYSSFLTQTVSRTGMVPMPNYAKDQFLGGHAVVCVGYDQRRKMWLMRNSWGTRWGMKGYFYLPYNYLLDPTLSSDIWNITDIENAGKVLVAPTQVITPLLIAMEKSRHLRNMPIVR
;
A
#
# COMPACT_ATOMS: atom_id res chain seq x y z
N MET A 1 7.43 -18.16 15.58
CA MET A 1 6.09 -18.33 14.96
C MET A 1 5.64 -16.96 14.49
N LYS A 2 5.42 -16.74 13.17
CA LYS A 2 4.85 -15.47 12.69
C LYS A 2 3.38 -15.41 13.17
N ALA A 3 3.02 -14.43 13.95
CA ALA A 3 1.63 -14.15 14.28
C ALA A 3 0.99 -13.47 13.04
N PHE A 4 -0.15 -13.96 12.61
CA PHE A 4 -0.85 -13.46 11.44
C PHE A 4 -2.08 -12.67 11.88
N LEU A 5 -2.39 -11.57 11.17
CA LEU A 5 -3.64 -10.86 11.36
C LEU A 5 -4.81 -11.74 10.88
N PRO A 6 -5.94 -11.79 11.60
CA PRO A 6 -7.10 -12.52 11.13
C PRO A 6 -7.65 -11.88 9.85
N LEU A 7 -8.09 -12.71 8.91
CA LEU A 7 -8.82 -12.26 7.73
C LEU A 7 -10.17 -11.67 8.17
N LYS A 8 -10.20 -10.34 8.34
CA LYS A 8 -11.44 -9.59 8.47
C LYS A 8 -11.77 -8.98 7.13
N PHE A 9 -12.98 -9.19 6.65
CA PHE A 9 -13.46 -8.55 5.43
C PHE A 9 -14.23 -7.28 5.74
N MET A 10 -13.99 -6.25 4.92
CA MET A 10 -14.67 -4.98 5.04
C MET A 10 -16.18 -5.15 4.86
N LYS A 11 -16.95 -4.64 5.83
CA LYS A 11 -18.41 -4.56 5.77
C LYS A 11 -18.81 -3.10 5.54
N ILE A 12 -19.02 -2.72 4.30
CA ILE A 12 -19.61 -1.42 3.95
C ILE A 12 -21.01 -1.68 3.38
N ALA A 13 -22.00 -0.96 3.90
CA ALA A 13 -23.34 -0.99 3.31
C ALA A 13 -23.25 -0.49 1.85
N LYS A 14 -23.73 -1.30 0.92
CA LYS A 14 -23.73 -0.91 -0.49
C LYS A 14 -24.75 0.23 -0.67
N PRO A 15 -24.33 1.39 -1.19
CA PRO A 15 -25.27 2.47 -1.48
C PRO A 15 -26.25 2.06 -2.57
N ALA A 16 -27.47 2.61 -2.54
CA ALA A 16 -28.51 2.30 -3.52
C ALA A 16 -28.06 2.55 -4.96
N LYS A 17 -27.16 3.55 -5.14
CA LYS A 17 -26.56 3.86 -6.44
C LYS A 17 -25.11 4.28 -6.24
N LEU A 18 -24.20 3.62 -6.96
CA LEU A 18 -22.78 3.99 -6.97
C LEU A 18 -22.56 5.20 -7.89
N PRO A 19 -21.69 6.15 -7.52
CA PRO A 19 -21.26 7.23 -8.40
C PRO A 19 -20.64 6.67 -9.69
N LEU A 20 -20.81 7.39 -10.81
CA LEU A 20 -20.15 6.99 -12.07
C LEU A 20 -18.63 7.17 -12.03
N VAL A 21 -18.15 8.11 -11.24
CA VAL A 21 -16.73 8.42 -11.07
C VAL A 21 -16.46 8.69 -9.59
N VAL A 22 -15.38 8.11 -9.08
CA VAL A 22 -14.80 8.42 -7.77
C VAL A 22 -13.34 8.80 -7.97
N ASP A 23 -12.92 9.91 -7.38
CA ASP A 23 -11.55 10.42 -7.45
C ASP A 23 -11.12 10.98 -6.09
N LEU A 24 -10.29 10.22 -5.38
CA LEU A 24 -9.80 10.59 -4.04
C LEU A 24 -8.41 11.26 -4.08
N ARG A 25 -7.86 11.60 -5.25
CA ARG A 25 -6.51 12.18 -5.37
C ARG A 25 -6.30 13.44 -4.53
N ARG A 26 -7.32 14.28 -4.38
CA ARG A 26 -7.24 15.50 -3.57
C ARG A 26 -7.00 15.25 -2.08
N ARG A 27 -7.27 14.05 -1.60
CA ARG A 27 -7.06 13.63 -0.21
C ARG A 27 -5.69 13.01 -0.01
N CYS A 28 -5.05 12.56 -1.09
CA CYS A 28 -3.77 11.87 -1.02
C CYS A 28 -2.64 12.81 -0.61
N PRO A 29 -1.64 12.30 0.15
CA PRO A 29 -0.40 13.04 0.37
C PRO A 29 0.33 13.28 -0.96
N PRO A 30 1.39 14.11 -1.01
CA PRO A 30 2.24 14.23 -2.19
C PRO A 30 2.68 12.86 -2.73
N VAL A 31 2.78 12.73 -4.05
CA VAL A 31 3.21 11.46 -4.67
C VAL A 31 4.63 11.12 -4.23
N TYR A 32 4.81 9.91 -3.77
CA TYR A 32 6.13 9.42 -3.34
C TYR A 32 6.96 8.93 -4.53
N ASP A 33 8.28 8.91 -4.30
CA ASP A 33 9.24 8.26 -5.21
C ASP A 33 10.08 7.26 -4.40
N GLN A 34 9.95 5.97 -4.73
CA GLN A 34 10.71 4.91 -4.06
C GLN A 34 12.15 4.82 -4.58
N GLY A 35 12.44 5.44 -5.75
CA GLY A 35 13.72 5.29 -6.44
C GLY A 35 14.01 3.84 -6.80
N ASN A 36 15.26 3.41 -6.61
CA ASN A 36 15.70 2.04 -6.92
C ASN A 36 15.39 1.04 -5.80
N LEU A 37 14.78 1.47 -4.69
CA LEU A 37 14.51 0.61 -3.56
C LEU A 37 13.21 -0.19 -3.77
N GLY A 38 13.22 -1.49 -3.49
CA GLY A 38 12.07 -2.39 -3.60
C GLY A 38 10.98 -2.13 -2.53
N SER A 39 10.73 -0.88 -2.15
CA SER A 39 9.89 -0.47 -1.01
C SER A 39 8.44 -0.13 -1.37
N CYS A 40 7.91 -0.63 -2.48
CA CYS A 40 6.56 -0.28 -2.95
C CYS A 40 5.46 -0.56 -1.91
N THR A 41 5.58 -1.64 -1.13
CA THR A 41 4.67 -1.99 -0.02
C THR A 41 4.65 -0.89 1.03
N ALA A 42 5.83 -0.46 1.50
CA ALA A 42 5.98 0.62 2.46
C ALA A 42 5.44 1.97 1.94
N GLN A 43 5.64 2.26 0.63
CA GLN A 43 5.09 3.47 0.01
C GLN A 43 3.56 3.46 0.00
N ALA A 44 2.96 2.32 -0.33
CA ALA A 44 1.51 2.15 -0.35
C ALA A 44 0.91 2.20 1.07
N CYS A 45 1.54 1.53 2.03
CA CYS A 45 1.17 1.58 3.45
C CYS A 45 1.24 3.00 4.02
N ALA A 46 2.34 3.73 3.78
CA ALA A 46 2.51 5.10 4.21
C ALA A 46 1.44 6.03 3.62
N CYS A 47 1.11 5.86 2.33
CA CYS A 47 0.05 6.64 1.69
C CYS A 47 -1.31 6.42 2.37
N THR A 48 -1.68 5.16 2.61
CA THR A 48 -2.99 4.83 3.19
C THR A 48 -3.06 5.27 4.65
N PHE A 49 -1.99 5.12 5.41
CA PHE A 49 -1.88 5.66 6.76
C PHE A 49 -2.04 7.18 6.78
N SER A 50 -1.34 7.91 5.89
CA SER A 50 -1.45 9.37 5.77
C SER A 50 -2.89 9.83 5.52
N LEU A 51 -3.64 9.12 4.68
CA LEU A 51 -5.04 9.45 4.39
C LEU A 51 -5.92 9.38 5.64
N LEU A 52 -5.73 8.36 6.48
CA LEU A 52 -6.43 8.22 7.76
C LEU A 52 -5.98 9.27 8.77
N ASN A 53 -4.69 9.53 8.82
CA ASN A 53 -4.11 10.56 9.68
C ASN A 53 -4.32 11.99 9.14
N LYS A 54 -5.17 12.19 8.12
CA LYS A 54 -5.49 13.48 7.51
C LYS A 54 -4.23 14.25 7.06
N ASN A 55 -3.19 13.55 6.66
CA ASN A 55 -1.89 14.08 6.24
C ASN A 55 -1.20 14.98 7.28
N VAL A 56 -1.43 14.73 8.57
CA VAL A 56 -0.82 15.50 9.67
C VAL A 56 0.71 15.42 9.65
N PHE A 57 1.24 14.26 9.26
CA PHE A 57 2.67 14.07 9.00
C PHE A 57 2.88 13.04 7.88
N THR A 58 4.08 13.02 7.31
CA THR A 58 4.51 11.97 6.37
C THR A 58 5.05 10.78 7.15
N PRO A 59 4.42 9.59 7.09
CA PRO A 59 4.94 8.38 7.71
C PRO A 59 6.31 8.00 7.12
N SER A 60 7.25 7.60 7.96
CA SER A 60 8.56 7.16 7.50
C SER A 60 8.46 5.87 6.70
N ARG A 61 8.59 6.00 5.38
CA ARG A 61 8.54 4.87 4.44
C ARG A 61 9.70 3.91 4.65
N LEU A 62 10.87 4.45 5.01
CA LEU A 62 12.05 3.62 5.27
C LEU A 62 11.93 2.86 6.60
N PHE A 63 11.26 3.44 7.62
CA PHE A 63 10.92 2.75 8.86
C PHE A 63 10.00 1.56 8.60
N ILE A 64 8.93 1.76 7.82
CA ILE A 64 8.02 0.68 7.43
C ILE A 64 8.80 -0.40 6.68
N TYR A 65 9.58 -0.03 5.65
CA TYR A 65 10.32 -0.97 4.83
C TYR A 65 11.37 -1.78 5.60
N TYR A 66 12.04 -1.17 6.58
CA TYR A 66 12.93 -1.90 7.47
C TYR A 66 12.17 -2.95 8.28
N ASN A 67 11.04 -2.57 8.87
CA ASN A 67 10.27 -3.46 9.75
C ASN A 67 9.52 -4.58 8.99
N GLU A 68 9.09 -4.35 7.75
CA GLU A 68 8.58 -5.40 6.86
C GLU A 68 9.62 -6.52 6.70
N ARG A 69 10.86 -6.14 6.36
CA ARG A 69 11.96 -7.10 6.17
C ARG A 69 12.49 -7.69 7.47
N LEU A 70 12.37 -6.96 8.58
CA LEU A 70 12.66 -7.51 9.92
C LEU A 70 11.72 -8.67 10.25
N ILE A 71 10.44 -8.57 9.89
CA ILE A 71 9.45 -9.63 10.05
C ILE A 71 9.83 -10.87 9.23
N ASP A 72 10.44 -10.69 8.06
CA ASP A 72 10.88 -11.76 7.15
C ASP A 72 12.33 -12.22 7.37
N ASN A 73 13.06 -11.62 8.34
CA ASN A 73 14.49 -11.87 8.60
C ASN A 73 15.39 -11.65 7.37
N CYS A 74 15.14 -10.58 6.61
CA CYS A 74 15.89 -10.24 5.40
C CYS A 74 16.30 -8.76 5.32
N VAL A 75 16.54 -8.10 6.47
CA VAL A 75 16.86 -6.67 6.55
C VAL A 75 18.09 -6.24 5.75
N ASP A 76 19.04 -7.15 5.58
CA ASP A 76 20.31 -6.87 4.88
C ASP A 76 20.15 -6.84 3.35
N TYR A 77 19.01 -7.30 2.82
CA TYR A 77 18.78 -7.45 1.39
C TYR A 77 17.59 -6.62 0.93
N ASP A 78 17.74 -5.96 -0.23
CA ASP A 78 16.64 -5.26 -0.91
C ASP A 78 15.85 -6.24 -1.79
N VAL A 79 15.08 -7.11 -1.13
CA VAL A 79 14.27 -8.16 -1.79
C VAL A 79 12.78 -7.81 -1.85
N GLY A 80 12.43 -6.59 -1.42
CA GLY A 80 11.05 -6.18 -1.24
C GLY A 80 10.41 -6.77 0.01
N ALA A 81 9.08 -6.73 0.07
CA ALA A 81 8.31 -7.27 1.18
C ALA A 81 6.93 -7.72 0.69
N TYR A 82 6.25 -8.53 1.51
CA TYR A 82 4.83 -8.82 1.32
C TYR A 82 3.99 -7.67 1.86
N LEU A 83 2.91 -7.35 1.15
CA LEU A 83 1.98 -6.30 1.59
C LEU A 83 1.42 -6.57 2.98
N GLN A 84 1.19 -7.83 3.29
CA GLN A 84 0.76 -8.29 4.60
C GLN A 84 1.77 -7.97 5.71
N ASP A 85 3.08 -8.10 5.44
CA ASP A 85 4.13 -7.76 6.40
C ASP A 85 4.19 -6.23 6.62
N GLY A 86 3.87 -5.43 5.58
CA GLY A 86 3.68 -3.98 5.69
C GLY A 86 2.55 -3.60 6.64
N ILE A 87 1.38 -4.19 6.46
CA ILE A 87 0.24 -4.00 7.38
C ILE A 87 0.61 -4.46 8.79
N TYR A 88 1.23 -5.64 8.92
CA TYR A 88 1.62 -6.17 10.22
C TYR A 88 2.68 -5.31 10.92
N SER A 89 3.62 -4.72 10.16
CA SER A 89 4.61 -3.79 10.72
C SER A 89 3.94 -2.56 11.34
N LEU A 90 2.93 -2.01 10.67
CA LEU A 90 2.14 -0.88 11.19
C LEU A 90 1.32 -1.23 12.43
N VAL A 91 0.77 -2.45 12.50
CA VAL A 91 0.05 -2.93 13.70
C VAL A 91 1.00 -3.14 14.87
N LYS A 92 2.17 -3.74 14.61
CA LYS A 92 3.11 -4.14 15.66
C LYS A 92 3.97 -3.00 16.16
N PHE A 93 4.53 -2.22 15.24
CA PHE A 93 5.52 -1.19 15.55
C PHE A 93 4.98 0.24 15.38
N GLY A 94 3.83 0.40 14.71
CA GLY A 94 3.35 1.72 14.31
C GLY A 94 4.22 2.35 13.21
N VAL A 95 4.21 3.67 13.15
CA VAL A 95 5.07 4.42 12.23
C VAL A 95 5.47 5.79 12.80
N CYS A 96 6.75 6.14 12.70
CA CYS A 96 7.24 7.46 13.07
C CYS A 96 7.11 8.46 11.91
N ASN A 97 7.23 9.75 12.22
CA ASN A 97 7.34 10.79 11.20
C ASN A 97 8.62 10.62 10.37
N GLU A 98 8.53 10.84 9.06
CA GLU A 98 9.67 10.77 8.13
C GLU A 98 10.78 11.78 8.47
N THR A 99 10.48 12.85 9.20
CA THR A 99 11.50 13.77 9.70
C THR A 99 12.46 13.12 10.71
N LEU A 100 12.03 12.09 11.45
CA LEU A 100 12.86 11.32 12.37
C LEU A 100 13.71 10.26 11.65
N TRP A 101 13.15 9.65 10.60
CA TRP A 101 13.83 8.64 9.79
C TRP A 101 13.54 8.86 8.30
N PRO A 102 14.30 9.74 7.65
CA PRO A 102 14.08 10.12 6.25
C PRO A 102 14.26 8.97 5.26
N HIS A 103 13.57 9.05 4.13
CA HIS A 103 13.69 8.10 3.03
C HIS A 103 15.04 8.27 2.29
N ILE A 104 16.12 7.80 2.91
CA ILE A 104 17.49 7.77 2.37
C ILE A 104 17.80 6.33 1.97
N ILE A 105 17.80 6.04 0.67
CA ILE A 105 17.90 4.68 0.13
C ILE A 105 19.11 3.91 0.70
N SER A 106 20.28 4.55 0.83
CA SER A 106 21.50 3.90 1.36
C SER A 106 21.37 3.41 2.80
N LYS A 107 20.35 3.85 3.53
CA LYS A 107 20.07 3.41 4.92
C LYS A 107 19.08 2.27 5.01
N PHE A 108 18.69 1.66 3.90
CA PHE A 108 17.62 0.64 3.89
C PHE A 108 17.89 -0.53 4.84
N ALA A 109 19.16 -0.95 5.03
CA ALA A 109 19.54 -2.04 5.93
C ALA A 109 19.89 -1.56 7.36
N VAL A 110 19.92 -0.24 7.60
CA VAL A 110 20.27 0.31 8.91
C VAL A 110 19.04 0.28 9.81
N LYS A 111 19.17 -0.30 11.02
CA LYS A 111 18.09 -0.29 12.02
C LYS A 111 17.75 1.16 12.38
N PRO A 112 16.47 1.57 12.31
CA PRO A 112 16.03 2.87 12.82
C PRO A 112 16.39 3.05 14.30
N PRO A 113 16.75 4.26 14.75
CA PRO A 113 17.02 4.55 16.16
C PRO A 113 15.81 4.21 17.07
N ASP A 114 16.09 3.89 18.34
CA ASP A 114 15.04 3.53 19.29
C ASP A 114 14.01 4.66 19.48
N ALA A 115 14.42 5.93 19.41
CA ALA A 115 13.52 7.07 19.42
C ALA A 115 12.46 7.04 18.29
N CYS A 116 12.77 6.42 17.12
CA CYS A 116 11.79 6.21 16.06
C CYS A 116 10.72 5.20 16.48
N TYR A 117 11.11 4.13 17.17
CA TYR A 117 10.17 3.13 17.68
C TYR A 117 9.30 3.70 18.81
N GLU A 118 9.89 4.48 19.72
CA GLU A 118 9.13 5.16 20.80
C GLU A 118 8.07 6.11 20.20
N ALA A 119 8.44 6.91 19.22
CA ALA A 119 7.50 7.79 18.52
C ALA A 119 6.43 7.00 17.75
N ALA A 120 6.80 5.89 17.13
CA ALA A 120 5.92 5.06 16.31
C ALA A 120 4.81 4.38 17.12
N LEU A 121 5.05 4.04 18.39
CA LEU A 121 4.05 3.44 19.28
C LEU A 121 2.78 4.31 19.48
N ASN A 122 2.86 5.61 19.22
CA ASN A 122 1.71 6.50 19.28
C ASN A 122 0.88 6.51 17.97
N HIS A 123 1.29 5.76 16.98
CA HIS A 123 0.75 5.76 15.63
C HIS A 123 0.64 4.34 15.06
N GLN A 124 0.08 3.44 15.86
CA GLN A 124 -0.18 2.06 15.44
C GLN A 124 -1.47 1.97 14.64
N VAL A 125 -1.53 1.00 13.73
CA VAL A 125 -2.77 0.59 13.08
C VAL A 125 -3.56 -0.29 14.06
N LEU A 126 -4.79 0.12 14.36
CA LEU A 126 -5.70 -0.60 15.25
C LEU A 126 -6.55 -1.60 14.49
N GLU A 127 -6.91 -1.28 13.24
CA GLU A 127 -7.67 -2.18 12.39
C GLU A 127 -7.25 -2.09 10.93
N ALA A 128 -7.06 -3.26 10.32
CA ALA A 128 -6.91 -3.43 8.87
C ALA A 128 -7.79 -4.58 8.41
N VAL A 129 -8.40 -4.44 7.24
CA VAL A 129 -9.37 -5.39 6.71
C VAL A 129 -9.11 -5.70 5.24
N ASN A 130 -9.48 -6.89 4.80
CA ASN A 130 -9.42 -7.26 3.39
C ASN A 130 -10.64 -6.71 2.63
N VAL A 131 -10.42 -6.25 1.42
CA VAL A 131 -11.47 -5.89 0.48
C VAL A 131 -11.75 -7.10 -0.42
N VAL A 132 -13.01 -7.52 -0.48
CA VAL A 132 -13.40 -8.64 -1.34
C VAL A 132 -13.10 -8.29 -2.80
N GLN A 133 -12.42 -9.21 -3.52
CA GLN A 133 -11.99 -9.01 -4.91
C GLN A 133 -13.16 -9.12 -5.90
N THR A 134 -14.11 -8.21 -5.76
CA THR A 134 -15.26 -8.07 -6.67
C THR A 134 -15.47 -6.61 -7.05
N LEU A 135 -15.97 -6.36 -8.26
CA LEU A 135 -16.21 -5.00 -8.75
C LEU A 135 -17.09 -4.20 -7.77
N GLY A 136 -18.18 -4.81 -7.30
CA GLY A 136 -19.12 -4.15 -6.40
C GLY A 136 -18.52 -3.80 -5.04
N ALA A 137 -17.74 -4.69 -4.43
CA ALA A 137 -17.09 -4.43 -3.14
C ALA A 137 -16.04 -3.33 -3.25
N MET A 138 -15.16 -3.39 -4.27
CA MET A 138 -14.13 -2.41 -4.52
C MET A 138 -14.70 -1.02 -4.82
N GLN A 139 -15.72 -0.94 -5.68
CA GLN A 139 -16.39 0.32 -5.98
C GLN A 139 -17.13 0.90 -4.75
N THR A 140 -17.76 0.05 -3.95
CA THR A 140 -18.43 0.48 -2.70
C THR A 140 -17.41 1.05 -1.72
N CYS A 141 -16.25 0.41 -1.57
CA CYS A 141 -15.16 0.87 -0.75
C CYS A 141 -14.72 2.30 -1.16
N LEU A 142 -14.42 2.51 -2.43
CA LEU A 142 -14.00 3.80 -2.96
C LEU A 142 -15.12 4.86 -2.89
N ALA A 143 -16.37 4.48 -3.13
CA ALA A 143 -17.51 5.38 -3.03
C ALA A 143 -17.77 5.86 -1.60
N ALA A 144 -17.40 5.05 -0.61
CA ALA A 144 -17.39 5.43 0.81
C ALA A 144 -16.20 6.35 1.17
N GLY A 145 -15.34 6.69 0.20
CA GLY A 145 -14.16 7.53 0.42
C GLY A 145 -12.97 6.78 1.00
N VAL A 146 -12.96 5.45 0.87
CA VAL A 146 -11.97 4.55 1.46
C VAL A 146 -11.10 3.96 0.35
N PRO A 147 -9.84 4.42 0.19
CA PRO A 147 -8.87 3.82 -0.74
C PRO A 147 -8.39 2.46 -0.22
N PHE A 148 -7.86 1.63 -1.10
CA PHE A 148 -7.28 0.35 -0.71
C PHE A 148 -5.94 0.11 -1.39
N ILE A 149 -5.08 -0.65 -0.72
CA ILE A 149 -3.80 -1.12 -1.22
C ILE A 149 -4.03 -2.43 -1.95
N VAL A 150 -3.29 -2.68 -3.02
CA VAL A 150 -3.36 -3.92 -3.77
C VAL A 150 -1.99 -4.30 -4.34
N ALA A 151 -1.66 -5.57 -4.29
CA ALA A 151 -0.53 -6.14 -5.00
C ALA A 151 -0.95 -6.47 -6.44
N ILE A 152 -0.15 -6.07 -7.41
CA ILE A 152 -0.36 -6.33 -8.84
C ILE A 152 0.86 -7.03 -9.44
N ASN A 153 0.63 -7.90 -10.41
CA ASN A 153 1.65 -8.49 -11.25
C ASN A 153 1.94 -7.54 -12.41
N VAL A 154 3.20 -7.14 -12.60
CA VAL A 154 3.63 -6.22 -13.63
C VAL A 154 4.20 -6.98 -14.82
N TYR A 155 3.75 -6.62 -16.01
CA TYR A 155 4.23 -7.13 -17.28
C TYR A 155 4.93 -6.05 -18.10
N SER A 156 5.71 -6.43 -19.10
CA SER A 156 6.52 -5.50 -19.91
C SER A 156 5.70 -4.38 -20.55
N SER A 157 4.45 -4.62 -20.91
CA SER A 157 3.52 -3.59 -21.42
C SER A 157 3.26 -2.45 -20.43
N PHE A 158 3.38 -2.71 -19.13
CA PHE A 158 3.23 -1.69 -18.09
C PHE A 158 4.39 -0.67 -18.10
N LEU A 159 5.61 -1.10 -18.45
CA LEU A 159 6.82 -0.26 -18.43
C LEU A 159 7.11 0.45 -19.76
N THR A 160 6.17 0.45 -20.70
CA THR A 160 6.36 1.15 -21.98
C THR A 160 6.44 2.66 -21.81
N GLN A 161 7.14 3.32 -22.72
CA GLN A 161 7.22 4.79 -22.74
C GLN A 161 5.83 5.44 -22.86
N THR A 162 4.90 4.80 -23.57
CA THR A 162 3.52 5.27 -23.67
C THR A 162 2.83 5.27 -22.31
N VAL A 163 2.91 4.19 -21.55
CA VAL A 163 2.34 4.11 -20.20
C VAL A 163 3.02 5.11 -19.27
N SER A 164 4.35 5.20 -19.33
CA SER A 164 5.13 6.16 -18.52
C SER A 164 4.71 7.62 -18.76
N ARG A 165 4.26 7.97 -19.96
CA ARG A 165 3.80 9.33 -20.28
C ARG A 165 2.31 9.55 -20.03
N THR A 166 1.49 8.55 -20.34
CA THR A 166 0.02 8.70 -20.33
C THR A 166 -0.65 8.18 -19.08
N GLY A 167 0.00 7.27 -18.35
CA GLY A 167 -0.61 6.54 -17.25
C GLY A 167 -1.73 5.58 -17.67
N MET A 168 -1.85 5.24 -18.96
CA MET A 168 -2.88 4.32 -19.47
C MET A 168 -2.31 2.92 -19.58
N VAL A 169 -2.52 2.09 -18.58
CA VAL A 169 -2.01 0.71 -18.53
C VAL A 169 -2.96 -0.22 -19.29
N PRO A 170 -2.47 -1.02 -20.26
CA PRO A 170 -3.29 -2.02 -20.93
C PRO A 170 -3.46 -3.30 -20.11
N MET A 171 -4.36 -4.17 -20.50
CA MET A 171 -4.31 -5.58 -20.09
C MET A 171 -3.06 -6.24 -20.69
N PRO A 172 -2.37 -7.14 -19.94
CA PRO A 172 -1.21 -7.84 -20.48
C PRO A 172 -1.60 -8.78 -21.61
N ASN A 173 -0.76 -8.84 -22.63
CA ASN A 173 -0.84 -9.85 -23.68
C ASN A 173 0.15 -10.97 -23.39
N TYR A 174 -0.32 -12.05 -22.77
CA TYR A 174 0.53 -13.17 -22.34
C TYR A 174 1.37 -13.83 -23.46
N ALA A 175 0.99 -13.65 -24.73
CA ALA A 175 1.78 -14.14 -25.86
C ALA A 175 2.97 -13.23 -26.20
N LYS A 176 3.00 -11.99 -25.71
CA LYS A 176 4.00 -10.97 -26.06
C LYS A 176 4.66 -10.34 -24.85
N ASP A 177 3.95 -10.24 -23.74
CA ASP A 177 4.42 -9.53 -22.56
C ASP A 177 5.16 -10.48 -21.63
N GLN A 178 6.35 -10.05 -21.19
CA GLN A 178 7.12 -10.73 -20.18
C GLN A 178 6.62 -10.32 -18.78
N PHE A 179 6.46 -11.29 -17.87
CA PHE A 179 6.25 -11.02 -16.45
C PHE A 179 7.54 -10.45 -15.84
N LEU A 180 7.42 -9.34 -15.11
CA LEU A 180 8.56 -8.61 -14.55
C LEU A 180 8.62 -8.66 -13.03
N GLY A 181 7.50 -8.90 -12.35
CA GLY A 181 7.46 -9.00 -10.90
C GLY A 181 6.21 -8.42 -10.27
N GLY A 182 6.19 -8.41 -8.93
CA GLY A 182 5.12 -7.84 -8.13
C GLY A 182 5.32 -6.34 -7.86
N HIS A 183 4.23 -5.60 -7.69
CA HIS A 183 4.23 -4.20 -7.31
C HIS A 183 3.04 -3.87 -6.41
N ALA A 184 3.25 -3.07 -5.39
CA ALA A 184 2.18 -2.61 -4.51
C ALA A 184 1.79 -1.17 -4.86
N VAL A 185 0.48 -0.94 -5.04
CA VAL A 185 -0.10 0.35 -5.43
C VAL A 185 -1.36 0.66 -4.62
N VAL A 186 -1.82 1.90 -4.66
CA VAL A 186 -3.05 2.30 -3.96
C VAL A 186 -4.14 2.62 -4.98
N CYS A 187 -5.29 1.97 -4.86
CA CYS A 187 -6.47 2.33 -5.64
C CYS A 187 -7.18 3.50 -4.94
N VAL A 188 -7.32 4.61 -5.67
CA VAL A 188 -7.85 5.88 -5.15
C VAL A 188 -9.09 6.35 -5.89
N GLY A 189 -9.66 5.52 -6.75
CA GLY A 189 -10.87 5.85 -7.48
C GLY A 189 -11.18 4.93 -8.64
N TYR A 190 -12.21 5.28 -9.37
CA TYR A 190 -12.61 4.58 -10.59
C TYR A 190 -13.41 5.49 -11.54
N ASP A 191 -13.46 5.10 -12.80
CA ASP A 191 -14.35 5.66 -13.82
C ASP A 191 -15.16 4.52 -14.47
N GLN A 192 -16.48 4.45 -14.18
CA GLN A 192 -17.37 3.39 -14.70
C GLN A 192 -17.56 3.49 -16.23
N ARG A 193 -17.51 4.70 -16.78
CA ARG A 193 -17.69 4.90 -18.24
C ARG A 193 -16.52 4.30 -19.02
N ARG A 194 -15.30 4.45 -18.45
CA ARG A 194 -14.08 3.89 -19.04
C ARG A 194 -13.82 2.44 -18.61
N LYS A 195 -14.49 1.95 -17.58
CA LYS A 195 -14.22 0.67 -16.91
C LYS A 195 -12.78 0.59 -16.40
N MET A 196 -12.31 1.67 -15.74
CA MET A 196 -10.93 1.82 -15.27
C MET A 196 -10.89 2.16 -13.77
N TRP A 197 -9.92 1.57 -13.08
CA TRP A 197 -9.50 1.99 -11.76
C TRP A 197 -8.53 3.16 -11.86
N LEU A 198 -8.61 4.11 -10.93
CA LEU A 198 -7.63 5.17 -10.76
C LEU A 198 -6.66 4.77 -9.67
N MET A 199 -5.41 4.58 -10.05
CA MET A 199 -4.35 4.05 -9.20
C MET A 199 -3.32 5.14 -8.87
N ARG A 200 -2.74 5.08 -7.66
CA ARG A 200 -1.59 5.87 -7.26
C ARG A 200 -0.34 5.00 -7.26
N ASN A 201 0.70 5.46 -7.96
CA ASN A 201 2.01 4.84 -8.03
C ASN A 201 3.00 5.50 -7.02
N SER A 202 4.19 4.91 -6.90
CA SER A 202 5.30 5.38 -6.08
C SER A 202 6.59 5.62 -6.89
N TRP A 203 6.45 6.08 -8.14
CA TRP A 203 7.57 6.35 -9.06
C TRP A 203 7.71 7.83 -9.39
N GLY A 204 7.33 8.70 -8.43
CA GLY A 204 7.43 10.15 -8.57
C GLY A 204 6.39 10.75 -9.52
N THR A 205 6.34 12.08 -9.55
CA THR A 205 5.35 12.84 -10.32
C THR A 205 5.64 12.94 -11.81
N ARG A 206 6.83 12.52 -12.24
CA ARG A 206 7.22 12.53 -13.68
C ARG A 206 6.68 11.32 -14.44
N TRP A 207 6.25 10.28 -13.73
CA TRP A 207 5.66 9.08 -14.31
C TRP A 207 4.14 9.18 -14.39
N GLY A 208 3.57 8.70 -15.49
CA GLY A 208 2.13 8.63 -15.73
C GLY A 208 1.42 9.99 -15.65
N MET A 209 0.24 10.00 -15.09
CA MET A 209 -0.55 11.22 -14.84
C MET A 209 -0.12 11.89 -13.52
N LYS A 210 1.08 12.42 -13.47
CA LYS A 210 1.69 13.02 -12.26
C LYS A 210 1.74 12.01 -11.09
N GLY A 211 2.19 10.78 -11.37
CA GLY A 211 2.31 9.70 -10.40
C GLY A 211 1.05 8.85 -10.23
N TYR A 212 0.03 9.07 -11.04
CA TYR A 212 -1.19 8.27 -11.09
C TYR A 212 -1.33 7.57 -12.44
N PHE A 213 -2.19 6.54 -12.48
CA PHE A 213 -2.46 5.80 -13.71
C PHE A 213 -3.86 5.17 -13.68
N TYR A 214 -4.36 4.86 -14.87
CA TYR A 214 -5.56 4.07 -15.04
C TYR A 214 -5.21 2.61 -15.33
N LEU A 215 -5.95 1.71 -14.67
CA LEU A 215 -5.82 0.27 -14.80
C LEU A 215 -7.18 -0.33 -15.15
N PRO A 216 -7.30 -1.21 -16.15
CA PRO A 216 -8.59 -1.83 -16.51
C PRO A 216 -9.24 -2.56 -15.33
N TYR A 217 -10.57 -2.55 -15.25
CA TYR A 217 -11.28 -3.25 -14.18
C TYR A 217 -10.87 -4.72 -14.08
N ASN A 218 -10.75 -5.39 -15.21
CA ASN A 218 -10.40 -6.81 -15.25
C ASN A 218 -9.01 -7.09 -14.67
N TYR A 219 -8.10 -6.11 -14.63
CA TYR A 219 -6.78 -6.30 -14.04
C TYR A 219 -6.85 -6.59 -12.53
N LEU A 220 -7.67 -5.83 -11.79
CA LEU A 220 -7.86 -6.07 -10.36
C LEU A 220 -8.90 -7.15 -10.06
N LEU A 221 -9.71 -7.55 -11.02
CA LEU A 221 -10.70 -8.62 -10.85
C LEU A 221 -10.14 -10.00 -11.15
N ASP A 222 -9.00 -10.07 -11.85
CA ASP A 222 -8.31 -11.32 -12.16
C ASP A 222 -7.34 -11.68 -11.02
N PRO A 223 -7.58 -12.80 -10.29
CA PRO A 223 -6.73 -13.21 -9.18
C PRO A 223 -5.33 -13.64 -9.62
N THR A 224 -5.09 -13.84 -10.92
CA THR A 224 -3.75 -14.09 -11.48
C THR A 224 -2.96 -12.81 -11.72
N LEU A 225 -3.62 -11.65 -11.77
CA LEU A 225 -3.02 -10.35 -12.00
C LEU A 225 -2.94 -9.47 -10.75
N SER A 226 -3.78 -9.72 -9.77
CA SER A 226 -3.79 -8.96 -8.53
C SER A 226 -4.22 -9.80 -7.33
N SER A 227 -3.72 -9.45 -6.16
CA SER A 227 -4.01 -10.12 -4.90
C SER A 227 -3.79 -9.16 -3.71
N ASP A 228 -3.97 -9.65 -2.48
CA ASP A 228 -3.65 -8.91 -1.26
C ASP A 228 -4.28 -7.51 -1.22
N ILE A 229 -5.60 -7.45 -1.22
CA ILE A 229 -6.33 -6.18 -1.24
C ILE A 229 -6.66 -5.78 0.18
N TRP A 230 -6.00 -4.74 0.68
CA TRP A 230 -6.12 -4.28 2.06
C TRP A 230 -6.59 -2.85 2.19
N ASN A 231 -7.36 -2.62 3.23
CA ASN A 231 -7.65 -1.29 3.75
C ASN A 231 -7.22 -1.17 5.21
N ILE A 232 -6.64 -0.04 5.57
CA ILE A 232 -6.44 0.37 6.96
C ILE A 232 -7.68 1.19 7.34
N THR A 233 -8.41 0.78 8.39
CA THR A 233 -9.69 1.38 8.76
C THR A 233 -9.61 2.20 10.03
N ASP A 234 -8.65 1.91 10.91
CA ASP A 234 -8.45 2.63 12.15
C ASP A 234 -6.98 2.71 12.55
N ILE A 235 -6.60 3.84 13.11
CA ILE A 235 -5.24 4.12 13.61
C ILE A 235 -5.33 4.87 14.94
N GLU A 236 -4.33 4.68 15.79
CA GLU A 236 -4.20 5.46 17.03
C GLU A 236 -4.01 6.94 16.71
N ASN A 237 -4.61 7.79 17.56
CA ASN A 237 -4.43 9.24 17.50
C ASN A 237 -4.67 9.87 16.12
N ALA A 238 -5.62 9.34 15.35
CA ALA A 238 -5.94 9.83 14.01
C ALA A 238 -6.15 11.37 13.98
N GLY A 239 -5.35 12.05 13.15
CA GLY A 239 -5.38 13.49 12.99
C GLY A 239 -4.78 14.29 14.16
N LYS A 240 -4.03 13.66 15.07
CA LYS A 240 -3.31 14.33 16.16
C LYS A 240 -1.80 14.23 15.96
N VAL A 241 -1.07 15.29 16.27
CA VAL A 241 0.38 15.26 16.46
C VAL A 241 0.66 15.10 17.93
N LEU A 242 1.19 13.97 18.35
CA LEU A 242 1.60 13.75 19.74
C LEU A 242 3.09 14.09 19.89
N VAL A 243 3.40 14.85 20.94
CA VAL A 243 4.76 15.37 21.22
C VAL A 243 5.48 14.50 22.27
N ALA A 244 4.78 13.60 22.96
CA ALA A 244 5.36 12.74 24.00
C ALA A 244 4.70 11.36 24.03
N PRO A 245 5.42 10.29 24.39
CA PRO A 245 4.87 8.94 24.41
C PRO A 245 3.86 8.79 25.55
N THR A 246 2.66 8.33 25.21
CA THR A 246 1.73 7.79 26.19
C THR A 246 1.83 6.26 26.10
N GLN A 247 2.26 5.61 27.16
CA GLN A 247 2.29 4.15 27.23
C GLN A 247 0.87 3.60 27.19
N VAL A 248 0.51 2.96 26.11
CA VAL A 248 -0.67 2.08 26.07
C VAL A 248 -0.24 0.76 25.47
N ILE A 249 -0.24 -0.26 26.30
CA ILE A 249 0.02 -1.63 25.89
C ILE A 249 -1.33 -2.27 25.55
N THR A 250 -1.53 -2.59 24.29
CA THR A 250 -2.66 -3.47 23.94
C THR A 250 -2.18 -4.54 22.96
N PRO A 251 -2.17 -5.82 23.35
CA PRO A 251 -1.81 -6.90 22.47
C PRO A 251 -3.05 -7.43 21.73
N LEU A 252 -3.10 -7.27 20.42
CA LEU A 252 -3.97 -8.09 19.58
C LEU A 252 -3.10 -8.95 18.67
N LEU A 253 -2.74 -10.12 19.16
CA LEU A 253 -2.05 -11.17 18.42
C LEU A 253 -3.08 -12.15 17.88
N ILE A 254 -3.23 -12.24 16.56
CA ILE A 254 -4.06 -13.27 15.94
C ILE A 254 -3.39 -13.82 14.68
N ALA A 255 -3.46 -15.14 14.48
CA ALA A 255 -2.74 -15.94 13.51
C ALA A 255 -3.38 -15.94 12.09
N MET A 256 -2.57 -15.95 11.05
CA MET A 256 -2.98 -16.12 9.65
C MET A 256 -2.12 -17.15 8.92
N GLU A 257 -2.73 -17.89 8.02
CA GLU A 257 -2.08 -18.90 7.17
C GLU A 257 -1.49 -18.28 5.90
N LYS A 258 -0.31 -18.72 5.49
CA LYS A 258 0.45 -18.15 4.37
C LYS A 258 -0.06 -18.63 3.03
N SER A 259 -0.31 -17.71 2.12
CA SER A 259 -0.22 -17.95 0.69
C SER A 259 1.26 -18.04 0.28
N ARG A 260 1.76 -19.26 0.03
CA ARG A 260 3.17 -19.56 -0.28
C ARG A 260 3.62 -19.14 -1.69
N HIS A 261 2.76 -18.57 -2.51
CA HIS A 261 3.00 -18.40 -3.95
C HIS A 261 3.85 -17.19 -4.35
N LEU A 262 4.12 -16.23 -3.44
CA LEU A 262 4.80 -14.97 -3.79
C LEU A 262 6.26 -14.88 -3.35
N ARG A 263 6.83 -15.91 -2.70
CA ARG A 263 8.16 -15.83 -2.08
C ARG A 263 9.36 -15.66 -3.03
N ASN A 264 9.16 -15.84 -4.34
CA ASN A 264 10.24 -15.76 -5.33
C ASN A 264 9.91 -14.82 -6.49
N MET A 265 8.99 -13.89 -6.33
CA MET A 265 8.67 -12.96 -7.39
C MET A 265 9.68 -11.80 -7.42
N PRO A 266 10.26 -11.46 -8.57
CA PRO A 266 11.05 -10.26 -8.73
C PRO A 266 10.17 -9.02 -8.43
N ILE A 267 10.78 -7.98 -7.89
CA ILE A 267 10.10 -6.72 -7.59
C ILE A 267 10.38 -5.76 -8.72
N VAL A 268 9.34 -5.10 -9.21
CA VAL A 268 9.49 -4.05 -10.22
C VAL A 268 10.02 -2.80 -9.54
N ARG A 269 11.19 -2.36 -9.99
CA ARG A 269 11.93 -1.19 -9.53
C ARG A 269 11.81 -0.03 -10.50
#